data_675738f8427d67c648c8a7c28f0431e2
#
_entry.id   675738f8427d67c648c8a7c28f0431e2
#
_cell.length_a   1.000
_cell.length_b   1.000
_cell.length_c   1.000
_cell.angle_alpha   90.00
_cell.angle_beta   90.00
_cell.angle_gamma   90.00
#
_symmetry.space_group_name_H-M   'P 1'
#
loop_
_entity.id
_entity.type
_entity.pdbx_description
1 polymer ?
#
loop_
_entity_poly.entity_id
_entity_poly.type
_entity_poly.pdbx_seq_one_letter_code
_entity_poly.pdbx_strand_id
1 'polypeptide(L)'
;THLFGSLPERGREALVQKFGSADYKALSPEMRKTFVKIISLDLTDELPRVKAPTLLYWGAEDTETPLWMGKLMEEKIPDAGLVVQKGAGHFAYLEHNQAFLRIAKNFLLEGRA
;
A
#
# COMPACT_ATOMS: atom_id res chain seq x y z
N THR A 1 -9.08 -5.48 12.42
CA THR A 1 -8.14 -4.40 12.27
C THR A 1 -8.27 -3.69 10.96
N HIS A 2 -8.53 -2.43 11.05
CA HIS A 2 -8.76 -1.59 9.89
C HIS A 2 -7.50 -0.80 9.54
N LEU A 3 -7.35 -0.43 8.26
CA LEU A 3 -6.21 0.35 7.83
C LEU A 3 -6.35 1.83 8.20
N PHE A 4 -7.49 2.44 7.84
CA PHE A 4 -7.68 3.87 8.06
C PHE A 4 -9.03 4.21 8.68
N GLY A 5 -10.11 3.57 8.27
CA GLY A 5 -11.46 3.99 8.58
C GLY A 5 -11.85 3.95 10.03
N SER A 6 -11.20 3.10 10.84
CA SER A 6 -11.48 2.98 12.26
C SER A 6 -10.71 3.97 13.12
N LEU A 7 -9.80 4.75 12.54
CA LEU A 7 -8.99 5.70 13.28
C LEU A 7 -9.82 6.93 13.70
N PRO A 8 -9.59 7.47 14.91
CA PRO A 8 -10.17 8.75 15.28
C PRO A 8 -9.68 9.85 14.31
N GLU A 9 -10.46 10.91 14.22
CA GLU A 9 -10.15 12.02 13.31
C GLU A 9 -8.72 12.56 13.49
N ARG A 10 -8.29 12.70 14.75
CA ARG A 10 -6.92 13.15 15.05
C ARG A 10 -5.87 12.19 14.51
N GLY A 11 -6.14 10.89 14.58
CA GLY A 11 -5.25 9.88 14.02
C GLY A 11 -5.19 9.94 12.49
N ARG A 12 -6.32 10.17 11.85
CA ARG A 12 -6.36 10.34 10.40
C ARG A 12 -5.60 11.58 9.95
N GLU A 13 -5.78 12.69 10.66
CA GLU A 13 -5.03 13.91 10.38
C GLU A 13 -3.53 13.71 10.54
N ALA A 14 -3.12 13.01 11.59
CA ALA A 14 -1.71 12.70 11.80
C ALA A 14 -1.15 11.84 10.68
N LEU A 15 -1.93 10.86 10.17
CA LEU A 15 -1.52 10.05 9.02
C LEU A 15 -1.38 10.89 7.76
N VAL A 16 -2.33 11.77 7.49
CA VAL A 16 -2.27 12.66 6.34
C VAL A 16 -1.02 13.54 6.43
N GLN A 17 -0.75 14.11 7.59
CA GLN A 17 0.42 14.95 7.82
C GLN A 17 1.72 14.16 7.62
N LYS A 18 1.78 12.95 8.15
CA LYS A 18 3.00 12.14 8.16
C LYS A 18 3.30 11.50 6.82
N PHE A 19 2.30 10.92 6.16
CA PHE A 19 2.51 10.07 4.98
C PHE A 19 2.17 10.73 3.66
N GLY A 20 1.33 11.75 3.67
CA GLY A 20 0.92 12.44 2.47
C GLY A 20 1.34 13.89 2.41
N SER A 21 2.25 14.33 3.27
CA SER A 21 2.47 15.76 3.48
C SER A 21 2.89 16.52 2.23
N ALA A 22 3.83 16.00 1.44
CA ALA A 22 4.31 16.69 0.24
C ALA A 22 3.24 16.72 -0.85
N ASP A 23 2.68 15.56 -1.17
CA ASP A 23 1.65 15.42 -2.19
C ASP A 23 0.36 16.11 -1.78
N TYR A 24 -0.01 15.95 -0.51
CA TYR A 24 -1.21 16.56 0.04
C TYR A 24 -1.17 18.09 -0.05
N LYS A 25 -0.03 18.68 0.31
CA LYS A 25 0.14 20.13 0.27
C LYS A 25 0.10 20.70 -1.14
N ALA A 26 0.46 19.89 -2.12
CA ALA A 26 0.43 20.29 -3.54
C ALA A 26 -0.98 20.26 -4.14
N LEU A 27 -1.95 19.65 -3.45
CA LEU A 27 -3.31 19.51 -3.96
C LEU A 27 -4.13 20.79 -3.77
N SER A 28 -5.09 21.02 -4.68
CA SER A 28 -6.10 22.06 -4.51
C SER A 28 -7.02 21.73 -3.33
N PRO A 29 -7.77 22.72 -2.77
CA PRO A 29 -8.71 22.43 -1.68
C PRO A 29 -9.72 21.33 -2.00
N GLU A 30 -10.25 21.30 -3.23
CA GLU A 30 -11.20 20.24 -3.65
C GLU A 30 -10.51 18.88 -3.71
N MET A 31 -9.30 18.83 -4.25
CA MET A 31 -8.52 17.61 -4.33
C MET A 31 -8.12 17.11 -2.94
N ARG A 32 -7.83 18.02 -2.01
CA ARG A 32 -7.54 17.65 -0.63
C ARG A 32 -8.74 16.98 0.03
N LYS A 33 -9.94 17.50 -0.19
CA LYS A 33 -11.17 16.88 0.34
C LYS A 33 -11.35 15.48 -0.22
N THR A 34 -11.14 15.30 -1.51
CA THR A 34 -11.24 14.00 -2.17
C THR A 34 -10.19 13.04 -1.62
N PHE A 35 -8.95 13.49 -1.47
CA PHE A 35 -7.86 12.70 -0.93
C PHE A 35 -8.17 12.21 0.49
N VAL A 36 -8.60 13.13 1.36
CA VAL A 36 -8.97 12.77 2.74
C VAL A 36 -10.12 11.76 2.75
N LYS A 37 -11.10 11.93 1.88
CA LYS A 37 -12.21 11.00 1.77
C LYS A 37 -11.74 9.60 1.36
N ILE A 38 -10.83 9.52 0.39
CA ILE A 38 -10.30 8.25 -0.09
C ILE A 38 -9.51 7.54 1.01
N ILE A 39 -8.58 8.23 1.67
CA ILE A 39 -7.76 7.62 2.73
C ILE A 39 -8.56 7.31 3.99
N SER A 40 -9.76 7.88 4.14
CA SER A 40 -10.65 7.57 5.26
C SER A 40 -11.46 6.31 5.01
N LEU A 41 -11.49 5.80 3.79
CA LEU A 41 -12.16 4.54 3.49
C LEU A 41 -11.36 3.39 4.08
N ASP A 42 -12.06 2.52 4.78
CA ASP A 42 -11.46 1.32 5.32
C ASP A 42 -11.82 0.14 4.43
N LEU A 43 -10.86 -0.31 3.65
CA LEU A 43 -11.03 -1.41 2.71
C LEU A 43 -10.53 -2.74 3.26
N THR A 44 -10.13 -2.78 4.53
CA THR A 44 -9.60 -4.00 5.14
C THR A 44 -10.57 -5.16 5.03
N ASP A 45 -11.85 -4.90 5.23
CA ASP A 45 -12.89 -5.94 5.18
C ASP A 45 -13.15 -6.44 3.76
N GLU A 46 -12.67 -5.70 2.74
CA GLU A 46 -12.80 -6.12 1.34
C GLU A 46 -11.65 -7.04 0.89
N LEU A 47 -10.53 -7.03 1.61
CA LEU A 47 -9.35 -7.83 1.23
C LEU A 47 -9.66 -9.33 1.11
N PRO A 48 -10.46 -9.94 2.00
CA PRO A 48 -10.81 -11.35 1.85
C PRO A 48 -11.60 -11.67 0.58
N ARG A 49 -12.18 -10.66 -0.06
CA ARG A 49 -12.95 -10.84 -1.31
C ARG A 49 -12.09 -10.83 -2.57
N VAL A 50 -10.82 -10.50 -2.44
CA VAL A 50 -9.90 -10.54 -3.58
C VAL A 50 -9.63 -11.98 -3.93
N LYS A 51 -10.09 -12.42 -5.10
CA LYS A 51 -10.00 -13.82 -5.52
C LYS A 51 -8.85 -14.07 -6.48
N ALA A 52 -8.38 -13.05 -7.16
CA ALA A 52 -7.26 -13.17 -8.09
C ALA A 52 -5.94 -13.41 -7.36
N PRO A 53 -5.03 -14.20 -7.92
CA PRO A 53 -3.67 -14.28 -7.40
C PRO A 53 -3.07 -12.89 -7.33
N THR A 54 -2.45 -12.55 -6.22
CA THR A 54 -2.00 -11.18 -5.93
C THR A 54 -0.54 -11.17 -5.51
N LEU A 55 0.25 -10.37 -6.20
CA LEU A 55 1.64 -10.08 -5.81
C LEU A 55 1.67 -8.75 -5.09
N LEU A 56 2.24 -8.77 -3.89
CA LEU A 56 2.49 -7.56 -3.11
C LEU A 56 4.00 -7.32 -3.10
N TYR A 57 4.43 -6.22 -3.69
CA TYR A 57 5.84 -5.86 -3.73
C TYR A 57 6.07 -4.62 -2.89
N TRP A 58 6.90 -4.75 -1.87
CA TRP A 58 7.00 -3.74 -0.82
C TRP A 58 8.44 -3.38 -0.51
N GLY A 59 8.69 -2.09 -0.31
CA GLY A 59 9.97 -1.62 0.20
C GLY A 59 10.06 -1.85 1.71
N ALA A 60 11.15 -2.45 2.17
CA ALA A 60 11.35 -2.70 3.59
C ALA A 60 11.38 -1.42 4.43
N GLU A 61 11.79 -0.31 3.80
CA GLU A 61 11.96 0.98 4.47
C GLU A 61 10.90 2.00 4.06
N ASP A 62 9.78 1.53 3.54
CA ASP A 62 8.68 2.39 3.13
C ASP A 62 8.06 3.06 4.36
N THR A 63 8.16 4.40 4.40
CA THR A 63 7.60 5.20 5.50
C THR A 63 6.24 5.78 5.17
N GLU A 64 5.84 5.78 3.90
CA GLU A 64 4.53 6.29 3.48
C GLU A 64 3.44 5.24 3.67
N THR A 65 3.71 4.03 3.20
CA THR A 65 2.88 2.86 3.48
C THR A 65 3.77 1.80 4.13
N PRO A 66 3.84 1.79 5.45
CA PRO A 66 4.78 0.91 6.17
C PRO A 66 4.56 -0.57 5.87
N LEU A 67 5.62 -1.35 6.03
CA LEU A 67 5.62 -2.77 5.71
C LEU A 67 4.50 -3.56 6.39
N TRP A 68 4.07 -3.14 7.59
CA TRP A 68 3.00 -3.86 8.28
C TRP A 68 1.69 -3.86 7.47
N MET A 69 1.47 -2.85 6.62
CA MET A 69 0.30 -2.82 5.75
C MET A 69 0.38 -3.92 4.69
N GLY A 70 1.57 -4.14 4.11
CA GLY A 70 1.78 -5.23 3.17
C GLY A 70 1.57 -6.58 3.82
N LYS A 71 2.05 -6.74 5.04
CA LYS A 71 1.87 -7.99 5.80
C LYS A 71 0.39 -8.23 6.12
N LEU A 72 -0.34 -7.18 6.47
CA LEU A 72 -1.77 -7.30 6.71
C LEU A 72 -2.51 -7.71 5.44
N MET A 73 -2.16 -7.12 4.31
CA MET A 73 -2.78 -7.48 3.02
C MET A 73 -2.49 -8.94 2.67
N GLU A 74 -1.26 -9.39 2.87
CA GLU A 74 -0.90 -10.78 2.61
C GLU A 74 -1.73 -11.73 3.48
N GLU A 75 -1.93 -11.38 4.72
CA GLU A 75 -2.73 -12.17 5.65
C GLU A 75 -4.20 -12.24 5.23
N LYS A 76 -4.76 -11.14 4.75
CA LYS A 76 -6.20 -11.03 4.47
C LYS A 76 -6.60 -11.47 3.07
N ILE A 77 -5.73 -11.29 2.09
CA ILE A 77 -6.02 -11.72 0.71
C ILE A 77 -5.75 -13.22 0.61
N PRO A 78 -6.74 -14.02 0.17
CA PRO A 78 -6.61 -15.48 0.16
C PRO A 78 -5.43 -16.03 -0.63
N ASP A 79 -5.10 -15.43 -1.77
CA ASP A 79 -4.02 -15.91 -2.64
C ASP A 79 -3.07 -14.74 -2.91
N ALA A 80 -2.26 -14.41 -1.93
CA ALA A 80 -1.31 -13.31 -2.03
C ALA A 80 0.07 -13.75 -1.54
N GLY A 81 1.09 -13.24 -2.22
CA GLY A 81 2.49 -13.39 -1.80
C GLY A 81 3.12 -12.02 -1.64
N LEU A 82 3.81 -11.82 -0.53
CA LEU A 82 4.51 -10.58 -0.24
C LEU A 82 6.00 -10.74 -0.51
N VAL A 83 6.54 -9.88 -1.36
CA VAL A 83 7.97 -9.77 -1.61
C VAL A 83 8.46 -8.46 -1.00
N VAL A 84 9.42 -8.55 -0.11
CA VAL A 84 9.99 -7.39 0.58
C VAL A 84 11.36 -7.08 0.00
N GLN A 85 11.51 -5.88 -0.53
CA GLN A 85 12.77 -5.43 -1.11
C GLN A 85 13.59 -4.66 -0.07
N LYS A 86 14.73 -5.22 0.31
CA LYS A 86 15.65 -4.55 1.24
C LYS A 86 16.19 -3.27 0.64
N GLY A 87 16.36 -2.25 1.48
CA GLY A 87 16.94 -0.98 1.07
C GLY A 87 16.06 -0.14 0.17
N ALA A 88 14.78 -0.46 0.07
CA ALA A 88 13.85 0.25 -0.80
C ALA A 88 12.76 0.93 0.01
N GLY A 89 12.35 2.11 -0.45
CA GLY A 89 11.25 2.87 0.13
C GLY A 89 9.96 2.68 -0.64
N HIS A 90 9.18 3.76 -0.70
CA HIS A 90 7.84 3.73 -1.32
C HIS A 90 7.88 3.39 -2.81
N PHE A 91 8.93 3.80 -3.51
CA PHE A 91 9.09 3.56 -4.94
C PHE A 91 10.01 2.37 -5.21
N ALA A 92 9.86 1.29 -4.46
CA ALA A 92 10.69 0.10 -4.58
C ALA A 92 10.76 -0.43 -6.01
N TYR A 93 9.65 -0.39 -6.74
CA TYR A 93 9.58 -0.86 -8.12
C TYR A 93 10.44 -0.02 -9.08
N LEU A 94 10.72 1.24 -8.75
CA LEU A 94 11.62 2.09 -9.51
C LEU A 94 13.06 1.95 -9.04
N GLU A 95 13.26 1.96 -7.72
CA GLU A 95 14.60 1.89 -7.14
C GLU A 95 15.30 0.57 -7.47
N HIS A 96 14.53 -0.52 -7.55
CA HIS A 96 15.02 -1.85 -7.86
C HIS A 96 14.25 -2.44 -9.04
N ASN A 97 14.19 -1.69 -10.15
CA ASN A 97 13.31 -2.04 -11.25
C ASN A 97 13.67 -3.38 -11.93
N GLN A 98 14.94 -3.74 -12.01
CA GLN A 98 15.32 -5.02 -12.60
C GLN A 98 14.82 -6.20 -11.77
N ALA A 99 14.98 -6.11 -10.45
CA ALA A 99 14.46 -7.13 -9.55
C ALA A 99 12.93 -7.19 -9.62
N PHE A 100 12.29 -6.02 -9.60
CA PHE A 100 10.83 -5.95 -9.71
C PHE A 100 10.33 -6.56 -11.02
N LEU A 101 10.92 -6.21 -12.14
CA LEU A 101 10.50 -6.72 -13.44
C LEU A 101 10.65 -8.23 -13.53
N ARG A 102 11.72 -8.80 -12.98
CA ARG A 102 11.93 -10.24 -12.95
C ARG A 102 10.85 -10.93 -12.13
N ILE A 103 10.57 -10.41 -10.95
CA ILE A 103 9.57 -10.96 -10.04
C ILE A 103 8.18 -10.85 -10.65
N ALA A 104 7.82 -9.67 -11.17
CA ALA A 104 6.52 -9.43 -11.78
C ALA A 104 6.32 -10.30 -13.03
N LYS A 105 7.35 -10.46 -13.85
CA LYS A 105 7.29 -11.30 -15.04
C LYS A 105 7.03 -12.75 -14.66
N ASN A 106 7.76 -13.28 -13.69
CA ASN A 106 7.56 -14.63 -13.23
C ASN A 106 6.16 -14.84 -12.68
N PHE A 107 5.68 -13.89 -11.88
CA PHE A 107 4.33 -13.95 -11.33
C PHE A 107 3.29 -13.96 -12.44
N LEU A 108 3.39 -13.07 -13.41
CA LEU A 108 2.41 -12.96 -14.51
C LEU A 108 2.41 -14.18 -15.40
N LEU A 109 3.57 -14.79 -15.63
CA LEU A 109 3.66 -16.00 -16.47
C LEU A 109 3.20 -17.25 -15.74
N GLU A 110 3.46 -17.35 -14.43
CA GLU A 110 3.11 -18.53 -13.64
C GLU A 110 1.80 -18.38 -12.87
N GLY A 111 1.24 -17.17 -12.81
CA GLY A 111 -0.04 -16.90 -12.16
C GLY A 111 0.00 -16.88 -10.65
N ARG A 112 1.19 -16.77 -10.04
CA ARG A 112 1.33 -16.66 -8.58
C ARG A 112 2.69 -16.11 -8.19
N ALA A 113 2.75 -15.55 -7.00
CA ALA A 113 3.97 -14.98 -6.44
C ALA A 113 5.00 -16.04 -6.08
#